data_cbbeeeebb89d3d110ffec80d415bf1d2
#
_entry.id   cbbeeeebb89d3d110ffec80d415bf1d2
#
_cell.length_a   1.000
_cell.length_b   1.000
_cell.length_c   1.000
_cell.angle_alpha   90.00
_cell.angle_beta   90.00
_cell.angle_gamma   90.00
#
_symmetry.space_group_name_H-M   'P 1'
#
loop_
_entity.id
_entity.type
_entity.pdbx_description
1 polymer ?
#
loop_
_entity_poly.entity_id
_entity_poly.type
_entity_poly.pdbx_seq_one_letter_code
_entity_poly.pdbx_strand_id
1 'polypeptide(L)'
;MAKTLVSAAMGKALELGYIKSLNDKVIDYIPNLRGEFADQVRVVDLASMTSGLKWDEGTSDPFSPVAKQYFINDVEELMLNQPFIEKPGEKYHYSSGNTQLLSLLIEKASGIKFDKFFEKEIWSKINPDNDAYWQLDSKEKGNIKSFCCFHSNARDFSRLGKLYLNNGKWDGDQIIDSLFVKRSMTPFLENFDAYGIGVWLSDHRDLNISLMSGHQGQYVIMIPEKDLIITRLGERDIDLGGPGVSGDVLVYIDEALSLIQD
;
A
#
# COMPACT_ATOMS: atom_id res chain seq x y z
N MET A 1 4.13 -2.21 -4.66
CA MET A 1 4.11 -3.01 -3.42
C MET A 1 4.14 -2.16 -2.15
N ALA A 2 4.95 -1.12 -2.06
CA ALA A 2 5.10 -0.30 -0.83
C ALA A 2 3.77 0.21 -0.23
N LYS A 3 2.78 0.52 -1.05
CA LYS A 3 1.46 0.98 -0.59
C LYS A 3 0.75 -0.02 0.32
N THR A 4 0.86 -1.32 0.03
CA THR A 4 0.32 -2.38 0.90
C THR A 4 1.05 -2.44 2.24
N LEU A 5 2.39 -2.22 2.24
CA LEU A 5 3.19 -2.19 3.47
C LEU A 5 2.73 -1.05 4.40
N VAL A 6 2.48 0.12 3.82
CA VAL A 6 2.00 1.29 4.59
C VAL A 6 0.59 1.05 5.12
N SER A 7 -0.28 0.41 4.33
CA SER A 7 -1.63 0.04 4.78
C SER A 7 -1.59 -1.02 5.90
N ALA A 8 -0.69 -2.00 5.81
CA ALA A 8 -0.46 -2.97 6.88
C ALA A 8 -0.02 -2.28 8.19
N ALA A 9 0.88 -1.29 8.08
CA ALA A 9 1.31 -0.49 9.23
C ALA A 9 0.16 0.36 9.82
N MET A 10 -0.75 0.86 8.99
CA MET A 10 -1.97 1.53 9.45
C MET A 10 -2.85 0.59 10.28
N GLY A 11 -3.07 -0.64 9.80
CA GLY A 11 -3.80 -1.67 10.54
C GLY A 11 -3.17 -1.96 11.90
N LYS A 12 -1.84 -2.01 11.95
CA LYS A 12 -1.10 -2.20 13.22
C LYS A 12 -1.18 -0.98 14.13
N ALA A 13 -1.10 0.24 13.57
CA ALA A 13 -1.26 1.47 14.34
C ALA A 13 -2.66 1.59 14.96
N LEU A 14 -3.69 1.10 14.25
CA LEU A 14 -5.06 1.00 14.77
C LEU A 14 -5.15 -0.01 15.94
N GLU A 15 -4.57 -1.21 15.77
CA GLU A 15 -4.53 -2.25 16.81
C GLU A 15 -3.83 -1.76 18.10
N LEU A 16 -2.73 -1.02 17.94
CA LEU A 16 -1.96 -0.46 19.04
C LEU A 16 -2.59 0.82 19.67
N GLY A 17 -3.70 1.32 19.08
CA GLY A 17 -4.42 2.49 19.60
C GLY A 17 -3.77 3.84 19.26
N TYR A 18 -2.75 3.89 18.43
CA TYR A 18 -2.17 5.14 17.93
C TYR A 18 -3.14 5.86 16.97
N ILE A 19 -3.89 5.10 16.18
CA ILE A 19 -5.05 5.53 15.40
C ILE A 19 -6.27 4.93 16.12
N LYS A 20 -7.27 5.74 16.44
CA LYS A 20 -8.43 5.29 17.22
C LYS A 20 -9.46 4.59 16.33
N SER A 21 -9.62 5.05 15.10
CA SER A 21 -10.58 4.54 14.13
C SER A 21 -10.09 4.77 12.69
N LEU A 22 -10.43 3.86 11.78
CA LEU A 22 -10.27 4.10 10.34
C LEU A 22 -11.10 5.30 9.83
N ASN A 23 -12.12 5.71 10.60
CA ASN A 23 -12.97 6.87 10.30
C ASN A 23 -12.48 8.17 10.97
N ASP A 24 -11.38 8.14 11.72
CA ASP A 24 -10.80 9.37 12.25
C ASP A 24 -10.40 10.31 11.10
N LYS A 25 -10.50 11.60 11.35
CA LYS A 25 -10.10 12.60 10.37
C LYS A 25 -8.59 12.71 10.29
N VAL A 26 -8.05 12.80 9.09
CA VAL A 26 -6.60 12.95 8.88
C VAL A 26 -6.06 14.21 9.55
N ILE A 27 -6.87 15.29 9.58
CA ILE A 27 -6.48 16.55 10.21
C ILE A 27 -6.29 16.45 11.73
N ASP A 28 -6.83 15.44 12.39
CA ASP A 28 -6.64 15.23 13.83
C ASP A 28 -5.19 14.79 14.13
N TYR A 29 -4.50 14.24 13.14
CA TYR A 29 -3.10 13.77 13.22
C TYR A 29 -2.13 14.69 12.45
N ILE A 30 -2.58 15.23 11.32
CA ILE A 30 -1.82 16.15 10.47
C ILE A 30 -2.62 17.44 10.31
N PRO A 31 -2.48 18.40 11.23
CA PRO A 31 -3.14 19.70 11.09
C PRO A 31 -2.60 20.48 9.89
N ASN A 32 -3.38 21.45 9.42
CA ASN A 32 -3.03 22.37 8.33
C ASN A 32 -2.98 21.74 6.92
N LEU A 33 -3.67 20.62 6.69
CA LEU A 33 -3.94 20.14 5.35
C LEU A 33 -4.76 21.15 4.55
N ARG A 34 -4.58 21.18 3.23
CA ARG A 34 -5.16 22.17 2.33
C ARG A 34 -6.32 21.60 1.51
N GLY A 35 -7.21 22.49 1.08
CA GLY A 35 -8.32 22.17 0.17
C GLY A 35 -9.68 22.19 0.84
N GLU A 36 -10.71 22.28 0.03
CA GLU A 36 -12.11 22.41 0.47
C GLU A 36 -12.57 21.23 1.33
N PHE A 37 -12.05 20.03 1.05
CA PHE A 37 -12.47 18.79 1.71
C PHE A 37 -11.47 18.25 2.73
N ALA A 38 -10.41 18.98 3.05
CA ALA A 38 -9.34 18.51 3.94
C ALA A 38 -9.83 18.06 5.32
N ASP A 39 -10.86 18.72 5.87
CA ASP A 39 -11.46 18.42 7.16
C ASP A 39 -12.44 17.24 7.14
N GLN A 40 -12.69 16.64 5.97
CA GLN A 40 -13.59 15.50 5.78
C GLN A 40 -12.84 14.19 5.49
N VAL A 41 -11.56 14.26 5.13
CA VAL A 41 -10.75 13.09 4.77
C VAL A 41 -10.54 12.19 5.97
N ARG A 42 -10.90 10.93 5.84
CA ARG A 42 -10.69 9.90 6.86
C ARG A 42 -9.38 9.16 6.61
N VAL A 43 -8.85 8.55 7.65
CA VAL A 43 -7.64 7.72 7.56
C VAL A 43 -7.79 6.62 6.51
N VAL A 44 -8.94 5.95 6.45
CA VAL A 44 -9.22 4.91 5.46
C VAL A 44 -9.24 5.43 4.03
N ASP A 45 -9.64 6.68 3.80
CA ASP A 45 -9.72 7.25 2.46
C ASP A 45 -8.33 7.39 1.80
N LEU A 46 -7.28 7.58 2.60
CA LEU A 46 -5.90 7.54 2.10
C LEU A 46 -5.52 6.14 1.63
N ALA A 47 -5.80 5.11 2.42
CA ALA A 47 -5.42 3.74 2.12
C ALA A 47 -6.25 3.10 1.00
N SER A 48 -7.51 3.51 0.84
CA SER A 48 -8.43 3.03 -0.20
C SER A 48 -8.36 3.84 -1.50
N MET A 49 -7.50 4.85 -1.58
CA MET A 49 -7.35 5.72 -2.75
C MET A 49 -8.62 6.52 -3.09
N THR A 50 -9.36 6.95 -2.05
CA THR A 50 -10.62 7.68 -2.18
C THR A 50 -10.61 9.05 -1.50
N SER A 51 -9.44 9.61 -1.23
CA SER A 51 -9.29 10.81 -0.41
C SER A 51 -9.72 12.12 -1.09
N GLY A 52 -9.85 12.14 -2.42
CA GLY A 52 -10.09 13.37 -3.18
C GLY A 52 -8.88 14.30 -3.26
N LEU A 53 -7.67 13.79 -3.01
CA LEU A 53 -6.42 14.52 -3.16
C LEU A 53 -6.22 14.95 -4.62
N LYS A 54 -5.88 16.21 -4.85
CA LYS A 54 -5.46 16.67 -6.19
C LYS A 54 -4.12 16.05 -6.53
N TRP A 55 -4.14 15.06 -7.40
CA TRP A 55 -2.96 14.27 -7.70
C TRP A 55 -2.93 13.85 -9.17
N ASP A 56 -1.73 13.80 -9.73
CA ASP A 56 -1.47 13.25 -11.05
C ASP A 56 -0.35 12.21 -10.93
N GLU A 57 -0.66 10.95 -11.28
CA GLU A 57 0.28 9.82 -11.33
C GLU A 57 1.07 9.76 -12.65
N GLY A 58 0.83 10.68 -13.58
CA GLY A 58 1.57 10.74 -14.84
C GLY A 58 3.05 11.06 -14.64
N THR A 59 3.92 10.16 -15.05
CA THR A 59 5.39 10.33 -14.94
C THR A 59 6.00 11.00 -16.16
N SER A 60 5.22 11.21 -17.23
CA SER A 60 5.68 11.89 -18.46
C SER A 60 5.90 13.39 -18.27
N ASP A 61 5.21 14.01 -17.33
CA ASP A 61 5.44 15.40 -16.93
C ASP A 61 6.38 15.45 -15.72
N PRO A 62 7.62 16.00 -15.87
CA PRO A 62 8.57 16.12 -14.76
C PRO A 62 8.09 17.06 -13.66
N PHE A 63 7.06 17.87 -13.91
CA PHE A 63 6.45 18.77 -12.94
C PHE A 63 5.20 18.18 -12.27
N SER A 64 4.78 16.98 -12.65
CA SER A 64 3.67 16.30 -11.98
C SER A 64 3.98 16.07 -10.49
N PRO A 65 2.96 16.01 -9.62
CA PRO A 65 3.18 15.75 -8.20
C PRO A 65 3.94 14.43 -7.95
N VAL A 66 3.64 13.36 -8.69
CA VAL A 66 4.33 12.08 -8.53
C VAL A 66 5.79 12.18 -8.96
N ALA A 67 6.11 12.85 -10.08
CA ALA A 67 7.50 13.03 -10.50
C ALA A 67 8.28 13.85 -9.47
N LYS A 68 7.68 14.92 -8.94
CA LYS A 68 8.30 15.72 -7.87
C LYS A 68 8.62 14.91 -6.62
N GLN A 69 7.77 13.96 -6.21
CA GLN A 69 8.07 13.09 -5.06
C GLN A 69 9.38 12.32 -5.18
N TYR A 70 9.78 11.94 -6.40
CA TYR A 70 11.03 11.21 -6.62
C TYR A 70 12.28 12.07 -6.43
N PHE A 71 12.19 13.38 -6.68
CA PHE A 71 13.37 14.25 -6.75
C PHE A 71 13.44 15.32 -5.65
N ILE A 72 12.35 15.58 -4.94
CA ILE A 72 12.30 16.60 -3.89
C ILE A 72 13.11 16.17 -2.65
N ASN A 73 13.72 17.15 -1.98
CA ASN A 73 14.46 16.94 -0.74
C ASN A 73 13.61 17.01 0.53
N ASP A 74 12.34 17.39 0.41
CA ASP A 74 11.37 17.46 1.51
C ASP A 74 10.01 16.98 1.03
N VAL A 75 9.79 15.67 1.13
CA VAL A 75 8.54 15.06 0.69
C VAL A 75 7.37 15.39 1.61
N GLU A 76 7.63 15.65 2.90
CA GLU A 76 6.62 16.10 3.86
C GLU A 76 6.05 17.46 3.44
N GLU A 77 6.91 18.45 3.17
CA GLU A 77 6.48 19.77 2.71
C GLU A 77 5.68 19.68 1.41
N LEU A 78 6.11 18.85 0.45
CA LEU A 78 5.37 18.62 -0.79
C LEU A 78 3.95 18.14 -0.48
N MET A 79 3.81 17.17 0.41
CA MET A 79 2.51 16.57 0.71
C MET A 79 1.57 17.51 1.46
N LEU A 80 2.07 18.27 2.44
CA LEU A 80 1.28 19.24 3.18
C LEU A 80 0.74 20.38 2.30
N ASN A 81 1.34 20.60 1.14
CA ASN A 81 0.91 21.60 0.16
C ASN A 81 -0.08 21.08 -0.89
N GLN A 82 -0.37 19.77 -0.93
CA GLN A 82 -1.36 19.21 -1.87
C GLN A 82 -2.78 19.42 -1.36
N PRO A 83 -3.70 20.02 -2.15
CA PRO A 83 -5.07 20.24 -1.70
C PRO A 83 -5.97 19.04 -1.94
N PHE A 84 -6.93 18.81 -1.03
CA PHE A 84 -8.06 17.91 -1.24
C PHE A 84 -9.19 18.68 -1.93
N ILE A 85 -9.54 18.30 -3.16
CA ILE A 85 -10.43 19.05 -4.05
C ILE A 85 -11.72 18.30 -4.41
N GLU A 86 -11.81 17.02 -4.10
CA GLU A 86 -12.99 16.19 -4.29
C GLU A 86 -13.45 15.62 -2.96
N LYS A 87 -14.75 15.30 -2.87
CA LYS A 87 -15.32 14.72 -1.66
C LYS A 87 -14.78 13.31 -1.41
N PRO A 88 -14.23 13.05 -0.20
CA PRO A 88 -13.62 11.77 0.09
C PRO A 88 -14.65 10.64 0.18
N GLY A 89 -14.21 9.42 -0.14
CA GLY A 89 -15.02 8.22 -0.05
C GLY A 89 -15.95 7.95 -1.23
N GLU A 90 -15.99 8.81 -2.25
CA GLU A 90 -16.95 8.68 -3.37
C GLU A 90 -16.32 8.10 -4.64
N LYS A 91 -15.06 8.44 -4.92
CA LYS A 91 -14.39 8.04 -6.15
C LYS A 91 -13.02 7.46 -5.88
N TYR A 92 -12.70 6.39 -6.61
CA TYR A 92 -11.36 5.87 -6.67
C TYR A 92 -10.47 6.77 -7.54
N HIS A 93 -9.34 7.19 -6.99
CA HIS A 93 -8.29 7.90 -7.72
C HIS A 93 -6.93 7.48 -7.16
N TYR A 94 -6.22 6.64 -7.90
CA TYR A 94 -4.92 6.15 -7.46
C TYR A 94 -3.93 7.29 -7.26
N SER A 95 -3.33 7.35 -6.08
CA SER A 95 -2.48 8.46 -5.69
C SER A 95 -1.33 7.98 -4.79
N SER A 96 -0.10 8.12 -5.28
CA SER A 96 1.11 7.91 -4.48
C SER A 96 1.18 8.88 -3.29
N GLY A 97 0.61 10.08 -3.44
CA GLY A 97 0.51 11.06 -2.36
C GLY A 97 -0.28 10.57 -1.15
N ASN A 98 -1.36 9.81 -1.38
CA ASN A 98 -2.14 9.22 -0.30
C ASN A 98 -1.28 8.33 0.60
N THR A 99 -0.44 7.50 0.01
CA THR A 99 0.43 6.60 0.75
C THR A 99 1.50 7.35 1.55
N GLN A 100 2.06 8.40 0.95
CA GLN A 100 3.03 9.25 1.65
C GLN A 100 2.39 9.98 2.84
N LEU A 101 1.19 10.51 2.68
CA LEU A 101 0.42 11.11 3.78
C LEU A 101 0.07 10.10 4.87
N LEU A 102 -0.28 8.87 4.48
CA LEU A 102 -0.61 7.81 5.43
C LEU A 102 0.58 7.42 6.30
N SER A 103 1.77 7.27 5.72
CA SER A 103 2.98 7.00 6.51
C SER A 103 3.33 8.15 7.45
N LEU A 104 3.20 9.39 6.98
CA LEU A 104 3.38 10.58 7.81
C LEU A 104 2.37 10.61 8.97
N LEU A 105 1.10 10.27 8.71
CA LEU A 105 0.07 10.18 9.74
C LEU A 105 0.44 9.17 10.82
N ILE A 106 0.90 7.96 10.42
CA ILE A 106 1.32 6.92 11.38
C ILE A 106 2.50 7.42 12.22
N GLU A 107 3.46 8.12 11.61
CA GLU A 107 4.58 8.71 12.31
C GLU A 107 4.13 9.78 13.33
N LYS A 108 3.24 10.69 12.93
CA LYS A 108 2.69 11.73 13.83
C LYS A 108 1.85 11.13 14.96
N ALA A 109 1.04 10.11 14.67
CA ALA A 109 0.18 9.44 15.64
C ALA A 109 0.97 8.64 16.68
N SER A 110 2.00 7.92 16.25
CA SER A 110 2.80 7.06 17.12
C SER A 110 3.98 7.78 17.80
N GLY A 111 4.44 8.88 17.24
CA GLY A 111 5.69 9.54 17.64
C GLY A 111 6.96 8.77 17.25
N ILE A 112 6.83 7.72 16.41
CA ILE A 112 7.93 6.85 15.98
C ILE A 112 8.13 7.07 14.47
N LYS A 113 9.38 7.22 14.02
CA LYS A 113 9.71 7.26 12.59
C LYS A 113 9.13 6.04 11.87
N PHE A 114 8.53 6.24 10.70
CA PHE A 114 7.75 5.20 10.04
C PHE A 114 8.59 3.94 9.73
N ASP A 115 9.83 4.09 9.27
CA ASP A 115 10.73 2.96 9.03
C ASP A 115 10.94 2.13 10.30
N LYS A 116 11.13 2.77 11.45
CA LYS A 116 11.30 2.11 12.74
C LYS A 116 10.01 1.49 13.26
N PHE A 117 8.87 2.13 13.02
CA PHE A 117 7.58 1.56 13.33
C PHE A 117 7.32 0.28 12.52
N PHE A 118 7.51 0.34 11.20
CA PHE A 118 7.32 -0.80 10.30
C PHE A 118 8.29 -1.96 10.60
N GLU A 119 9.57 -1.65 10.81
CA GLU A 119 10.59 -2.62 11.20
C GLU A 119 10.18 -3.36 12.47
N LYS A 120 9.88 -2.63 13.54
CA LYS A 120 9.58 -3.19 14.87
C LYS A 120 8.28 -3.98 14.91
N GLU A 121 7.22 -3.44 14.31
CA GLU A 121 5.86 -3.96 14.50
C GLU A 121 5.44 -4.99 13.45
N ILE A 122 6.12 -5.04 12.29
CA ILE A 122 5.75 -5.95 11.20
C ILE A 122 6.97 -6.69 10.66
N TRP A 123 7.96 -5.96 10.11
CA TRP A 123 9.01 -6.57 9.30
C TRP A 123 9.86 -7.57 10.06
N SER A 124 10.39 -7.21 11.22
CA SER A 124 11.19 -8.12 12.05
C SER A 124 10.41 -9.34 12.56
N LYS A 125 9.09 -9.23 12.66
CA LYS A 125 8.23 -10.31 13.18
C LYS A 125 7.91 -11.39 12.17
N ILE A 126 8.14 -11.15 10.89
CA ILE A 126 7.98 -12.14 9.81
C ILE A 126 9.30 -12.84 9.45
N ASN A 127 10.33 -12.69 10.28
CA ASN A 127 11.63 -13.34 10.15
C ASN A 127 12.25 -13.20 8.74
N PRO A 128 12.48 -11.97 8.22
CA PRO A 128 13.11 -11.78 6.92
C PRO A 128 14.52 -12.35 6.91
N ASP A 129 14.95 -12.91 5.77
CA ASP A 129 16.28 -13.51 5.64
C ASP A 129 17.37 -12.47 5.40
N ASN A 130 17.00 -11.26 4.94
CA ASN A 130 17.95 -10.22 4.57
C ASN A 130 17.50 -8.84 5.06
N ASP A 131 18.47 -7.93 5.13
CA ASP A 131 18.20 -6.53 5.40
C ASP A 131 17.31 -5.93 4.29
N ALA A 132 16.43 -5.02 4.70
CA ALA A 132 15.60 -4.22 3.82
C ALA A 132 15.76 -2.74 4.15
N TYR A 133 15.53 -1.86 3.18
CA TYR A 133 15.66 -0.43 3.40
C TYR A 133 14.67 0.40 2.61
N TRP A 134 14.34 1.56 3.15
CA TRP A 134 13.58 2.60 2.48
C TRP A 134 14.53 3.66 1.92
N GLN A 135 14.21 4.18 0.74
CA GLN A 135 14.88 5.34 0.21
C GLN A 135 14.41 6.59 0.95
N LEU A 136 15.37 7.48 1.29
CA LEU A 136 15.08 8.79 1.89
C LEU A 136 14.88 9.86 0.80
N ASP A 137 14.16 10.93 1.15
CA ASP A 137 14.08 12.14 0.35
C ASP A 137 15.42 12.91 0.36
N SER A 138 16.00 13.10 1.52
CA SER A 138 17.34 13.67 1.71
C SER A 138 17.97 13.17 3.01
N LYS A 139 19.27 13.35 3.15
CA LYS A 139 19.98 13.07 4.41
C LYS A 139 19.61 14.06 5.52
N GLU A 140 19.26 15.27 5.13
CA GLU A 140 18.94 16.36 6.06
C GLU A 140 17.57 16.17 6.69
N LYS A 141 16.55 15.89 5.88
CA LYS A 141 15.15 15.72 6.34
C LYS A 141 14.90 14.30 6.87
N GLY A 142 15.44 13.31 6.19
CA GLY A 142 15.35 11.91 6.61
C GLY A 142 13.94 11.32 6.51
N ASN A 143 13.05 11.89 5.67
CA ASN A 143 11.73 11.32 5.44
C ASN A 143 11.84 10.17 4.44
N ILE A 144 11.24 9.06 4.72
CA ILE A 144 11.18 7.95 3.77
C ILE A 144 10.24 8.24 2.62
N LYS A 145 10.57 7.73 1.43
CA LYS A 145 9.68 7.70 0.27
C LYS A 145 8.77 6.49 0.35
N SER A 146 7.75 6.57 1.19
CA SER A 146 6.86 5.45 1.53
C SER A 146 5.92 5.04 0.40
N PHE A 147 5.66 5.94 -0.54
CA PHE A 147 4.83 5.67 -1.72
C PHE A 147 5.46 4.66 -2.69
N CYS A 148 6.77 4.48 -2.61
CA CYS A 148 7.57 3.55 -3.40
C CYS A 148 8.71 2.94 -2.54
N CYS A 149 9.79 2.58 -3.14
CA CYS A 149 11.19 2.68 -2.74
C CYS A 149 11.53 1.91 -1.45
N PHE A 150 10.78 0.84 -1.15
CA PHE A 150 11.15 -0.22 -0.22
C PHE A 150 11.91 -1.30 -1.00
N HIS A 151 13.11 -1.60 -0.56
CA HIS A 151 14.02 -2.53 -1.22
C HIS A 151 14.19 -3.79 -0.38
N SER A 152 13.92 -4.93 -0.98
CA SER A 152 14.12 -6.26 -0.43
C SER A 152 14.23 -7.29 -1.57
N ASN A 153 14.25 -8.56 -1.26
CA ASN A 153 14.29 -9.66 -2.23
C ASN A 153 12.94 -10.37 -2.36
N ALA A 154 12.79 -11.21 -3.40
CA ALA A 154 11.52 -11.89 -3.69
C ALA A 154 11.05 -12.79 -2.54
N ARG A 155 11.96 -13.49 -1.86
CA ARG A 155 11.61 -14.40 -0.77
C ARG A 155 11.07 -13.65 0.44
N ASP A 156 11.67 -12.52 0.80
CA ASP A 156 11.20 -11.71 1.92
C ASP A 156 9.90 -10.97 1.57
N PHE A 157 9.70 -10.57 0.31
CA PHE A 157 8.39 -10.07 -0.14
C PHE A 157 7.31 -11.16 -0.09
N SER A 158 7.63 -12.44 -0.39
CA SER A 158 6.65 -13.52 -0.29
C SER A 158 6.19 -13.77 1.16
N ARG A 159 7.02 -13.44 2.16
CA ARG A 159 6.64 -13.51 3.59
C ARG A 159 5.49 -12.55 3.92
N LEU A 160 5.46 -11.36 3.31
CA LEU A 160 4.31 -10.45 3.43
C LEU A 160 3.05 -11.04 2.81
N GLY A 161 3.17 -11.67 1.62
CA GLY A 161 2.06 -12.42 1.02
C GLY A 161 1.54 -13.52 1.96
N LYS A 162 2.44 -14.30 2.55
CA LYS A 162 2.10 -15.35 3.53
C LYS A 162 1.40 -14.77 4.76
N LEU A 163 1.86 -13.61 5.26
CA LEU A 163 1.20 -12.94 6.38
C LEU A 163 -0.26 -12.61 6.05
N TYR A 164 -0.53 -12.11 4.84
CA TYR A 164 -1.90 -11.80 4.39
C TYR A 164 -2.74 -13.05 4.18
N LEU A 165 -2.22 -14.10 3.52
CA LEU A 165 -2.92 -15.38 3.34
C LEU A 165 -3.29 -16.02 4.69
N ASN A 166 -2.42 -15.90 5.68
CA ASN A 166 -2.64 -16.42 7.03
C ASN A 166 -3.48 -15.46 7.91
N ASN A 167 -4.24 -14.54 7.32
CA ASN A 167 -5.06 -13.58 8.04
C ASN A 167 -4.28 -12.79 9.11
N GLY A 168 -3.07 -12.36 8.78
CA GLY A 168 -2.21 -11.57 9.64
C GLY A 168 -1.43 -12.36 10.70
N LYS A 169 -1.41 -13.69 10.62
CA LYS A 169 -0.65 -14.55 11.53
C LYS A 169 0.70 -14.96 10.96
N TRP A 170 1.70 -15.02 11.83
CA TRP A 170 3.03 -15.55 11.54
C TRP A 170 3.51 -16.41 12.71
N ASP A 171 3.89 -17.65 12.45
CA ASP A 171 4.38 -18.63 13.44
C ASP A 171 3.53 -18.74 14.73
N GLY A 172 2.21 -18.56 14.57
CA GLY A 172 1.23 -18.62 15.67
C GLY A 172 0.85 -17.25 16.24
N ASP A 173 1.67 -16.23 16.08
CA ASP A 173 1.42 -14.86 16.59
C ASP A 173 0.56 -14.04 15.63
N GLN A 174 -0.37 -13.26 16.16
CA GLN A 174 -1.15 -12.30 15.39
C GLN A 174 -0.33 -11.01 15.22
N ILE A 175 0.21 -10.80 14.02
CA ILE A 175 1.04 -9.62 13.70
C ILE A 175 0.17 -8.44 13.25
N ILE A 176 -0.85 -8.71 12.43
CA ILE A 176 -1.84 -7.71 11.97
C ILE A 176 -3.22 -8.27 12.27
N ASP A 177 -4.13 -7.45 12.77
CA ASP A 177 -5.51 -7.87 13.06
C ASP A 177 -6.17 -8.60 11.89
N SER A 178 -6.81 -9.73 12.15
CA SER A 178 -7.36 -10.61 11.12
C SER A 178 -8.56 -9.99 10.38
N LEU A 179 -9.35 -9.18 11.05
CA LEU A 179 -10.49 -8.48 10.44
C LEU A 179 -9.98 -7.36 9.54
N PHE A 180 -8.92 -6.68 9.95
CA PHE A 180 -8.26 -5.68 9.10
C PHE A 180 -7.71 -6.31 7.82
N VAL A 181 -6.99 -7.44 7.90
CA VAL A 181 -6.46 -8.15 6.72
C VAL A 181 -7.59 -8.56 5.77
N LYS A 182 -8.66 -9.19 6.29
CA LYS A 182 -9.83 -9.56 5.48
C LYS A 182 -10.46 -8.36 4.79
N ARG A 183 -10.64 -7.26 5.53
CA ARG A 183 -11.19 -6.02 4.98
C ARG A 183 -10.29 -5.41 3.90
N SER A 184 -8.96 -5.54 4.06
CA SER A 184 -7.99 -5.05 3.07
C SER A 184 -8.11 -5.77 1.73
N MET A 185 -8.47 -7.05 1.76
CA MET A 185 -8.67 -7.90 0.58
C MET A 185 -10.14 -7.94 0.12
N THR A 186 -10.94 -6.94 0.44
CA THR A 186 -12.34 -6.78 0.02
C THR A 186 -12.50 -5.43 -0.67
N PRO A 187 -13.27 -5.31 -1.76
CA PRO A 187 -13.53 -4.03 -2.40
C PRO A 187 -13.96 -2.95 -1.42
N PHE A 188 -13.36 -1.77 -1.53
CA PHE A 188 -13.70 -0.66 -0.64
C PHE A 188 -14.92 0.11 -1.13
N LEU A 189 -15.03 0.33 -2.44
CA LEU A 189 -16.17 0.98 -3.08
C LEU A 189 -17.06 -0.06 -3.77
N GLU A 190 -18.38 0.09 -3.67
CA GLU A 190 -19.36 -0.79 -4.34
C GLU A 190 -19.28 -0.70 -5.88
N ASN A 191 -18.88 0.46 -6.40
CA ASN A 191 -18.78 0.73 -7.83
C ASN A 191 -17.36 0.56 -8.40
N PHE A 192 -16.42 0.06 -7.61
CA PHE A 192 -15.05 -0.22 -8.04
C PHE A 192 -14.46 -1.37 -7.21
N ASP A 193 -14.47 -2.55 -7.80
CA ASP A 193 -14.10 -3.82 -7.16
C ASP A 193 -12.61 -4.16 -7.21
N ALA A 194 -11.82 -3.42 -7.99
CA ALA A 194 -10.41 -3.73 -8.22
C ALA A 194 -9.46 -3.28 -7.10
N TYR A 195 -9.95 -2.63 -6.02
CA TYR A 195 -9.08 -2.13 -4.94
C TYR A 195 -9.75 -2.17 -3.58
N GLY A 196 -9.03 -2.69 -2.61
CA GLY A 196 -9.41 -2.70 -1.20
C GLY A 196 -8.70 -1.62 -0.39
N ILE A 197 -8.14 -1.98 0.76
CA ILE A 197 -7.36 -1.08 1.61
C ILE A 197 -5.87 -1.35 1.37
N GLY A 198 -5.29 -0.70 0.34
CA GLY A 198 -3.89 -0.84 -0.04
C GLY A 198 -3.55 -2.14 -0.79
N VAL A 199 -4.55 -2.89 -1.24
CA VAL A 199 -4.40 -4.16 -1.95
C VAL A 199 -5.19 -4.09 -3.25
N TRP A 200 -4.58 -4.49 -4.37
CA TRP A 200 -5.26 -4.68 -5.63
C TRP A 200 -6.04 -5.99 -5.62
N LEU A 201 -7.20 -5.97 -6.22
CA LEU A 201 -8.13 -7.10 -6.26
C LEU A 201 -8.50 -7.43 -7.71
N SER A 202 -8.69 -8.70 -7.99
CA SER A 202 -9.16 -9.21 -9.28
C SER A 202 -9.75 -10.59 -9.07
N ASP A 203 -10.36 -11.11 -10.10
CA ASP A 203 -10.74 -12.53 -10.20
C ASP A 203 -10.17 -13.14 -11.48
N HIS A 204 -9.87 -14.43 -11.43
CA HIS A 204 -9.42 -15.19 -12.58
C HIS A 204 -9.77 -16.67 -12.37
N ARG A 205 -10.47 -17.28 -13.35
CA ARG A 205 -10.93 -18.69 -13.27
C ARG A 205 -11.67 -19.02 -11.98
N ASP A 206 -12.60 -18.17 -11.58
CA ASP A 206 -13.38 -18.28 -10.34
C ASP A 206 -12.53 -18.25 -9.04
N LEU A 207 -11.29 -17.79 -9.10
CA LEU A 207 -10.41 -17.61 -7.96
C LEU A 207 -10.29 -16.13 -7.61
N ASN A 208 -10.33 -15.82 -6.32
CA ASN A 208 -10.08 -14.46 -5.85
C ASN A 208 -8.58 -14.18 -5.83
N ILE A 209 -8.18 -13.11 -6.50
CA ILE A 209 -6.80 -12.67 -6.59
C ILE A 209 -6.63 -11.40 -5.76
N SER A 210 -5.70 -11.44 -4.83
CA SER A 210 -5.24 -10.26 -4.12
C SER A 210 -3.77 -10.04 -4.44
N LEU A 211 -3.35 -8.80 -4.74
CA LEU A 211 -1.95 -8.59 -5.07
C LEU A 211 -1.38 -7.27 -4.57
N MET A 212 -0.12 -7.32 -4.22
CA MET A 212 0.74 -6.17 -4.04
C MET A 212 1.39 -5.88 -5.39
N SER A 213 0.92 -4.86 -6.10
CA SER A 213 1.48 -4.47 -7.39
C SER A 213 2.48 -3.33 -7.22
N GLY A 214 3.59 -3.41 -7.95
CA GLY A 214 4.61 -2.40 -8.04
C GLY A 214 5.02 -2.12 -9.48
N HIS A 215 5.60 -0.97 -9.72
CA HIS A 215 6.03 -0.53 -11.04
C HIS A 215 7.00 -1.54 -11.68
N GLN A 216 6.96 -1.70 -12.99
CA GLN A 216 7.83 -2.60 -13.78
C GLN A 216 7.71 -4.10 -13.43
N GLY A 217 6.52 -4.53 -13.01
CA GLY A 217 6.25 -5.95 -12.79
C GLY A 217 6.79 -6.49 -11.47
N GLN A 218 6.77 -5.69 -10.42
CA GLN A 218 7.01 -6.15 -9.06
C GLN A 218 5.70 -6.68 -8.49
N TYR A 219 5.56 -7.98 -8.26
CA TYR A 219 4.30 -8.58 -7.81
C TYR A 219 4.49 -9.50 -6.62
N VAL A 220 3.53 -9.44 -5.68
CA VAL A 220 3.21 -10.52 -4.75
C VAL A 220 1.74 -10.86 -4.96
N ILE A 221 1.47 -11.93 -5.65
CA ILE A 221 0.12 -12.40 -6.01
C ILE A 221 -0.29 -13.44 -4.99
N MET A 222 -1.46 -13.29 -4.41
CA MET A 222 -2.02 -14.16 -3.38
C MET A 222 -3.33 -14.75 -3.87
N ILE A 223 -3.45 -16.10 -3.82
CA ILE A 223 -4.64 -16.86 -4.21
C ILE A 223 -5.07 -17.71 -3.01
N PRO A 224 -5.99 -17.20 -2.17
CA PRO A 224 -6.35 -17.85 -0.91
C PRO A 224 -6.91 -19.27 -1.09
N GLU A 225 -7.72 -19.52 -2.12
CA GLU A 225 -8.35 -20.81 -2.40
C GLU A 225 -7.34 -21.91 -2.76
N LYS A 226 -6.11 -21.54 -3.09
CA LYS A 226 -5.03 -22.44 -3.47
C LYS A 226 -3.86 -22.43 -2.49
N ASP A 227 -3.95 -21.64 -1.41
CA ASP A 227 -2.81 -21.37 -0.51
C ASP A 227 -1.53 -21.02 -1.29
N LEU A 228 -1.68 -20.25 -2.37
CA LEU A 228 -0.63 -19.99 -3.35
C LEU A 228 -0.17 -18.54 -3.29
N ILE A 229 1.15 -18.37 -3.29
CA ILE A 229 1.80 -17.06 -3.44
C ILE A 229 2.75 -17.13 -4.64
N ILE A 230 2.62 -16.16 -5.54
CA ILE A 230 3.55 -15.98 -6.65
C ILE A 230 4.25 -14.64 -6.43
N THR A 231 5.56 -14.66 -6.32
CA THR A 231 6.35 -13.41 -6.16
C THR A 231 7.28 -13.24 -7.35
N ARG A 232 7.15 -12.09 -8.00
CA ARG A 232 8.02 -11.67 -9.08
C ARG A 232 8.67 -10.34 -8.76
N LEU A 233 9.97 -10.27 -8.94
CA LEU A 233 10.72 -9.02 -9.05
C LEU A 233 11.32 -8.95 -10.45
N GLY A 234 11.13 -7.85 -11.14
CA GLY A 234 11.56 -7.69 -12.53
C GLY A 234 11.75 -6.22 -12.90
N GLU A 235 12.20 -5.98 -14.12
CA GLU A 235 12.48 -4.65 -14.66
C GLU A 235 11.50 -4.24 -15.77
N ARG A 236 10.56 -5.11 -16.10
CA ARG A 236 9.55 -4.86 -17.15
C ARG A 236 8.26 -5.56 -16.79
N ASP A 237 7.17 -4.90 -17.05
CA ASP A 237 5.83 -5.47 -17.16
C ASP A 237 5.44 -5.56 -18.63
N ILE A 238 4.54 -6.47 -18.93
CA ILE A 238 3.90 -6.54 -20.24
C ILE A 238 2.45 -6.19 -20.02
N ASP A 239 2.08 -4.96 -20.33
CA ASP A 239 0.67 -4.57 -20.34
C ASP A 239 -0.04 -5.29 -21.50
N LEU A 240 -0.71 -6.38 -21.17
CA LEU A 240 -1.54 -7.14 -22.11
C LEU A 240 -2.99 -6.63 -22.16
N GLY A 241 -3.25 -5.48 -21.52
CA GLY A 241 -4.54 -4.79 -21.58
C GLY A 241 -5.65 -5.49 -20.78
N GLY A 242 -5.95 -4.96 -19.61
CA GLY A 242 -7.11 -5.34 -18.82
C GLY A 242 -7.32 -4.35 -17.66
N PRO A 243 -8.55 -4.09 -17.24
CA PRO A 243 -8.80 -3.22 -16.10
C PRO A 243 -8.27 -3.87 -14.81
N GLY A 244 -7.43 -3.14 -14.07
CA GLY A 244 -7.08 -3.45 -12.68
C GLY A 244 -5.82 -4.30 -12.49
N VAL A 245 -5.53 -5.28 -13.32
CA VAL A 245 -4.37 -6.18 -13.19
C VAL A 245 -3.67 -6.31 -14.54
N SER A 246 -2.35 -6.17 -14.56
CA SER A 246 -1.55 -6.35 -15.78
C SER A 246 -1.71 -7.77 -16.34
N GLY A 247 -1.82 -7.90 -17.66
CA GLY A 247 -2.10 -9.19 -18.30
C GLY A 247 -1.02 -10.25 -18.07
N ASP A 248 0.22 -9.86 -17.78
CA ASP A 248 1.28 -10.80 -17.42
C ASP A 248 1.04 -11.48 -16.06
N VAL A 249 0.32 -10.84 -15.15
CA VAL A 249 -0.11 -11.44 -13.88
C VAL A 249 -0.96 -12.68 -14.10
N LEU A 250 -1.90 -12.61 -15.08
CA LEU A 250 -2.76 -13.75 -15.41
C LEU A 250 -1.96 -14.93 -15.98
N VAL A 251 -0.93 -14.64 -16.78
CA VAL A 251 -0.01 -15.68 -17.30
C VAL A 251 0.74 -16.36 -16.15
N TYR A 252 1.28 -15.59 -15.18
CA TYR A 252 1.95 -16.19 -14.02
C TYR A 252 1.02 -17.05 -13.19
N ILE A 253 -0.25 -16.65 -13.03
CA ILE A 253 -1.25 -17.43 -12.32
C ILE A 253 -1.51 -18.75 -13.06
N ASP A 254 -1.75 -18.70 -14.37
CA ASP A 254 -2.05 -19.88 -15.18
C ASP A 254 -0.90 -20.90 -15.17
N GLU A 255 0.34 -20.43 -15.31
CA GLU A 255 1.51 -21.30 -15.25
C GLU A 255 1.68 -21.91 -13.84
N ALA A 256 1.54 -21.10 -12.80
CA ALA A 256 1.65 -21.63 -11.43
C ALA A 256 0.55 -22.65 -11.11
N LEU A 257 -0.69 -22.41 -11.54
CA LEU A 257 -1.79 -23.35 -11.36
C LEU A 257 -1.54 -24.68 -12.11
N SER A 258 -0.89 -24.64 -13.28
CA SER A 258 -0.54 -25.84 -14.02
C SER A 258 0.46 -26.73 -13.29
N LEU A 259 1.32 -26.14 -12.44
CA LEU A 259 2.33 -26.88 -11.67
C LEU A 259 1.80 -27.55 -10.40
N ILE A 260 0.61 -27.16 -9.92
CA ILE A 260 0.02 -27.68 -8.68
C ILE A 260 -1.23 -28.54 -8.93
N GLN A 261 -1.54 -28.87 -10.18
CA GLN A 261 -2.73 -29.66 -10.56
C GLN A 261 -2.55 -31.19 -10.45
N ASP A 262 -1.49 -31.69 -9.78
CA ASP A 262 -1.28 -33.12 -9.54
C ASP A 262 -1.60 -33.49 -8.06
#